data_c1735f09c83addfb75c994f4bdaecba1
#
_entry.id   c1735f09c83addfb75c994f4bdaecba1
#
_cell.length_a   1.000
_cell.length_b   1.000
_cell.length_c   1.000
_cell.angle_alpha   90.00
_cell.angle_beta   90.00
_cell.angle_gamma   90.00
#
_symmetry.space_group_name_H-M   'P 1'
#
loop_
_entity.id
_entity.type
_entity.pdbx_description
1 polymer ?
#
loop_
_entity_poly.entity_id
_entity_poly.type
_entity_poly.pdbx_seq_one_letter_code
_entity_poly.pdbx_strand_id
1 'polypeptide(L)'
;MSRALLCLRGMGKLKTMSPRIGRLAPRIGRAPGDEKARLKERDKTVDWRSWYGTERWKKLRREVWVRDKFICQKTGQLCIGRYPAGNSPVADHKIPHRGDERLFWDPDNIETVSKAYHDGEKQRQERALR
;
A
#
# COMPACT_ATOMS: atom_id res chain seq x y z
N MET A 1 75.60 -33.22 -20.02
CA MET A 1 74.57 -32.19 -20.33
C MET A 1 73.34 -32.56 -19.58
N SER A 2 73.16 -31.96 -18.39
CA SER A 2 72.02 -32.23 -17.55
C SER A 2 71.00 -31.13 -17.74
N ARG A 3 69.82 -31.48 -18.26
CA ARG A 3 68.66 -30.58 -18.32
C ARG A 3 67.84 -30.75 -17.04
N ALA A 4 67.93 -29.79 -16.16
CA ALA A 4 67.07 -29.72 -15.01
C ALA A 4 65.63 -29.40 -15.45
N LEU A 5 64.73 -30.35 -15.27
CA LEU A 5 63.30 -30.09 -15.38
C LEU A 5 62.83 -29.38 -14.13
N LEU A 6 62.45 -28.11 -14.29
CA LEU A 6 61.81 -27.35 -13.23
C LEU A 6 60.35 -27.79 -13.15
N CYS A 7 60.03 -28.55 -12.11
CA CYS A 7 58.60 -28.83 -11.79
C CYS A 7 57.93 -27.55 -11.25
N LEU A 8 57.11 -26.94 -12.05
CA LEU A 8 56.17 -25.92 -11.59
C LEU A 8 55.07 -26.60 -10.74
N ARG A 9 55.26 -26.55 -9.44
CA ARG A 9 54.21 -26.92 -8.47
C ARG A 9 53.00 -26.01 -8.64
N GLY A 10 51.84 -26.62 -8.90
CA GLY A 10 50.59 -25.95 -9.05
C GLY A 10 50.25 -25.05 -7.89
N MET A 11 49.94 -23.80 -8.21
CA MET A 11 49.41 -22.84 -7.27
C MET A 11 48.03 -23.35 -6.81
N GLY A 12 47.96 -23.75 -5.55
CA GLY A 12 46.70 -24.13 -4.91
C GLY A 12 45.72 -22.97 -4.98
N LYS A 13 44.58 -23.24 -5.58
CA LYS A 13 43.45 -22.28 -5.54
C LYS A 13 43.08 -22.04 -4.07
N LEU A 14 43.25 -20.82 -3.60
CA LEU A 14 42.72 -20.37 -2.32
C LEU A 14 41.22 -20.56 -2.33
N LYS A 15 40.70 -21.49 -1.53
CA LYS A 15 39.26 -21.61 -1.27
C LYS A 15 38.86 -20.37 -0.47
N THR A 16 38.18 -19.46 -1.12
CA THR A 16 37.48 -18.36 -0.45
C THR A 16 36.48 -19.00 0.51
N MET A 17 36.69 -18.82 1.80
CA MET A 17 35.69 -19.20 2.80
C MET A 17 34.47 -18.35 2.58
N SER A 18 33.29 -18.99 2.41
CA SER A 18 32.05 -18.27 2.40
C SER A 18 31.92 -17.49 3.71
N PRO A 19 31.45 -16.23 3.66
CA PRO A 19 31.30 -15.44 4.87
C PRO A 19 30.34 -16.16 5.83
N ARG A 20 30.84 -16.57 6.99
CA ARG A 20 30.06 -17.19 8.08
C ARG A 20 29.09 -16.23 8.74
N ILE A 21 29.10 -14.96 8.33
CA ILE A 21 28.15 -13.96 8.80
C ILE A 21 26.87 -14.17 7.99
N GLY A 22 25.94 -14.94 8.53
CA GLY A 22 24.58 -14.96 8.03
C GLY A 22 24.09 -13.52 7.95
N ARG A 23 23.44 -13.15 6.83
CA ARG A 23 22.77 -11.85 6.72
C ARG A 23 21.83 -11.72 7.90
N LEU A 24 22.21 -10.92 8.87
CA LEU A 24 21.30 -10.47 9.89
C LEU A 24 20.15 -9.77 9.18
N ALA A 25 18.93 -10.19 9.45
CA ALA A 25 17.78 -9.43 9.00
C ALA A 25 17.96 -7.98 9.44
N PRO A 26 17.70 -7.00 8.56
CA PRO A 26 17.93 -5.60 8.88
C PRO A 26 17.16 -5.26 10.15
N ARG A 27 17.87 -5.01 11.24
CA ARG A 27 17.32 -4.55 12.53
C ARG A 27 16.78 -3.13 12.43
N ILE A 28 17.17 -2.43 11.39
CA ILE A 28 16.71 -1.07 11.10
C ILE A 28 15.46 -1.25 10.26
N GLY A 29 14.33 -0.76 10.75
CA GLY A 29 13.10 -0.68 9.98
C GLY A 29 13.34 -0.01 8.63
N ARG A 30 12.46 -0.25 7.67
CA ARG A 30 12.56 0.30 6.32
C ARG A 30 12.93 1.77 6.31
N ALA A 31 13.76 2.16 5.34
CA ALA A 31 14.15 3.55 5.17
C ALA A 31 12.92 4.47 5.14
N PRO A 32 12.96 5.63 5.82
CA PRO A 32 11.92 6.63 5.71
C PRO A 32 11.74 7.01 4.23
N GLY A 33 10.54 6.84 3.68
CA GLY A 33 10.24 7.18 2.28
C GLY A 33 9.89 6.01 1.36
N ASP A 34 10.07 4.75 1.78
CA ASP A 34 9.60 3.59 1.00
C ASP A 34 8.10 3.30 1.24
N GLU A 35 7.28 4.27 0.86
CA GLU A 35 5.83 4.21 1.03
C GLU A 35 5.21 3.06 0.22
N LYS A 36 5.73 2.79 -0.98
CA LYS A 36 5.23 1.68 -1.83
C LYS A 36 5.43 0.32 -1.18
N ALA A 37 6.60 0.08 -0.58
CA ALA A 37 6.86 -1.17 0.11
C ALA A 37 6.02 -1.32 1.38
N ARG A 38 5.80 -0.22 2.11
CA ARG A 38 4.94 -0.18 3.29
C ARG A 38 3.47 -0.49 2.94
N LEU A 39 2.97 0.09 1.86
CA LEU A 39 1.62 -0.17 1.36
C LEU A 39 1.47 -1.63 0.91
N LYS A 40 2.42 -2.15 0.16
CA LYS A 40 2.41 -3.55 -0.30
C LYS A 40 2.44 -4.55 0.85
N GLU A 41 3.18 -4.27 1.91
CA GLU A 41 3.21 -5.12 3.11
C GLU A 41 1.88 -5.06 3.87
N ARG A 42 1.33 -3.87 4.04
CA ARG A 42 0.02 -3.67 4.65
C ARG A 42 -1.08 -4.40 3.87
N ASP A 43 -1.01 -4.38 2.54
CA ASP A 43 -1.98 -5.06 1.68
C ASP A 43 -1.89 -6.59 1.77
N LYS A 44 -0.72 -7.13 2.12
CA LYS A 44 -0.53 -8.56 2.37
C LYS A 44 -1.00 -9.02 3.74
N THR A 45 -0.90 -8.15 4.75
CA THR A 45 -1.19 -8.51 6.15
C THR A 45 -2.64 -8.26 6.54
N VAL A 46 -3.42 -7.58 5.69
CA VAL A 46 -4.80 -7.19 5.97
C VAL A 46 -5.73 -7.77 4.92
N ASP A 47 -6.38 -8.88 5.22
CA ASP A 47 -7.19 -9.68 4.30
C ASP A 47 -8.29 -8.88 3.59
N TRP A 48 -8.98 -7.98 4.29
CA TRP A 48 -10.07 -7.19 3.72
C TRP A 48 -9.63 -6.12 2.71
N ARG A 49 -8.33 -5.86 2.56
CA ARG A 49 -7.86 -4.90 1.55
C ARG A 49 -8.10 -5.37 0.12
N SER A 50 -8.13 -6.67 -0.10
CA SER A 50 -8.44 -7.26 -1.40
C SER A 50 -9.87 -6.89 -1.86
N TRP A 51 -10.79 -6.62 -0.96
CA TRP A 51 -12.20 -6.29 -1.28
C TRP A 51 -12.31 -5.02 -2.12
N TYR A 52 -11.44 -4.03 -1.90
CA TYR A 52 -11.40 -2.78 -2.68
C TYR A 52 -11.02 -2.99 -4.16
N GLY A 53 -10.34 -4.10 -4.49
CA GLY A 53 -9.98 -4.46 -5.86
C GLY A 53 -11.08 -5.17 -6.64
N THR A 54 -12.13 -5.64 -5.96
CA THR A 54 -13.18 -6.47 -6.58
C THR A 54 -14.13 -5.68 -7.47
N GLU A 55 -14.72 -6.37 -8.46
CA GLU A 55 -15.77 -5.77 -9.30
C GLU A 55 -17.02 -5.41 -8.49
N ARG A 56 -17.32 -6.20 -7.44
CA ARG A 56 -18.40 -5.89 -6.50
C ARG A 56 -18.21 -4.53 -5.85
N TRP A 57 -17.00 -4.22 -5.38
CA TRP A 57 -16.70 -2.89 -4.82
C TRP A 57 -16.79 -1.78 -5.84
N LYS A 58 -16.26 -2.00 -7.04
CA LYS A 58 -16.31 -1.02 -8.12
C LYS A 58 -17.75 -0.69 -8.54
N LYS A 59 -18.63 -1.67 -8.52
CA LYS A 59 -20.07 -1.49 -8.77
C LYS A 59 -20.73 -0.70 -7.64
N LEU A 60 -20.54 -1.16 -6.41
CA LEU A 60 -21.14 -0.53 -5.21
C LEU A 60 -20.75 0.95 -5.08
N ARG A 61 -19.47 1.29 -5.23
CA ARG A 61 -19.05 2.70 -5.16
C ARG A 61 -19.67 3.57 -6.24
N ARG A 62 -19.87 3.03 -7.46
CA ARG A 62 -20.55 3.76 -8.54
C ARG A 62 -22.01 3.99 -8.21
N GLU A 63 -22.69 3.01 -7.67
CA GLU A 63 -24.09 3.13 -7.22
C GLU A 63 -24.23 4.21 -6.13
N VAL A 64 -23.30 4.25 -5.19
CA VAL A 64 -23.24 5.30 -4.15
C VAL A 64 -23.02 6.67 -4.77
N TRP A 65 -22.08 6.81 -5.70
CA TRP A 65 -21.85 8.11 -6.37
C TRP A 65 -23.08 8.61 -7.13
N VAL A 66 -23.78 7.72 -7.82
CA VAL A 66 -25.04 8.05 -8.53
C VAL A 66 -26.14 8.42 -7.55
N ARG A 67 -26.33 7.65 -6.47
CA ARG A 67 -27.29 7.94 -5.41
C ARG A 67 -27.06 9.34 -4.83
N ASP A 68 -25.81 9.68 -4.56
CA ASP A 68 -25.42 10.97 -3.97
C ASP A 68 -25.27 12.09 -5.03
N LYS A 69 -25.61 11.79 -6.30
CA LYS A 69 -25.55 12.74 -7.43
C LYS A 69 -24.15 13.33 -7.63
N PHE A 70 -23.10 12.57 -7.31
CA PHE A 70 -21.71 13.04 -7.33
C PHE A 70 -21.46 14.27 -6.47
N ILE A 71 -22.23 14.46 -5.41
CA ILE A 71 -22.06 15.57 -4.46
C ILE A 71 -21.37 15.06 -3.21
N CYS A 72 -20.31 15.74 -2.80
CA CYS A 72 -19.64 15.46 -1.53
C CYS A 72 -20.60 15.68 -0.36
N GLN A 73 -20.89 14.63 0.39
CA GLN A 73 -21.84 14.68 1.51
C GLN A 73 -21.34 15.51 2.70
N LYS A 74 -20.06 15.83 2.73
CA LYS A 74 -19.43 16.64 3.78
C LYS A 74 -19.29 18.12 3.42
N THR A 75 -18.99 18.42 2.16
CA THR A 75 -18.71 19.80 1.71
C THR A 75 -19.76 20.37 0.77
N GLY A 76 -20.65 19.53 0.22
CA GLY A 76 -21.60 19.93 -0.82
C GLY A 76 -20.99 20.20 -2.20
N GLN A 77 -19.69 19.94 -2.37
CA GLN A 77 -18.98 20.16 -3.63
C GLN A 77 -19.32 19.08 -4.66
N LEU A 78 -19.47 19.46 -5.92
CA LEU A 78 -19.65 18.54 -7.03
C LEU A 78 -18.34 17.77 -7.30
N CYS A 79 -18.41 16.43 -7.26
CA CYS A 79 -17.29 15.52 -7.40
C CYS A 79 -17.32 14.84 -8.78
N ILE A 80 -16.91 15.55 -9.84
CA ILE A 80 -16.85 15.04 -11.22
C ILE A 80 -15.45 15.01 -11.80
N GLY A 81 -14.43 15.36 -11.01
CA GLY A 81 -13.05 15.33 -11.42
C GLY A 81 -12.55 13.92 -11.65
N ARG A 82 -11.58 13.78 -12.55
CA ARG A 82 -10.88 12.53 -12.76
C ARG A 82 -9.78 12.37 -11.72
N TYR A 83 -9.66 11.17 -11.13
CA TYR A 83 -8.56 10.87 -10.23
C TYR A 83 -7.19 11.19 -10.89
N PRO A 84 -6.25 11.84 -10.21
CA PRO A 84 -6.18 12.16 -8.78
C PRO A 84 -6.65 13.59 -8.40
N ALA A 85 -7.48 14.25 -9.19
CA ALA A 85 -7.95 15.60 -8.91
C ALA A 85 -8.66 15.70 -7.55
N GLY A 86 -8.52 16.84 -6.86
CA GLY A 86 -9.11 17.05 -5.54
C GLY A 86 -10.64 16.95 -5.50
N ASN A 87 -11.31 17.24 -6.62
CA ASN A 87 -12.76 17.10 -6.80
C ASN A 87 -13.15 15.73 -7.40
N SER A 88 -12.28 14.73 -7.42
CA SER A 88 -12.66 13.38 -7.81
C SER A 88 -13.49 12.71 -6.71
N PRO A 89 -14.52 11.91 -7.08
CA PRO A 89 -15.35 11.22 -6.11
C PRO A 89 -14.57 10.08 -5.44
N VAL A 90 -14.71 10.00 -4.13
CA VAL A 90 -14.22 8.90 -3.30
C VAL A 90 -15.39 8.31 -2.55
N ALA A 91 -15.53 6.99 -2.51
CA ALA A 91 -16.48 6.30 -1.66
C ALA A 91 -15.79 6.05 -0.29
N ASP A 92 -16.32 6.68 0.74
CA ASP A 92 -15.79 6.58 2.10
C ASP A 92 -16.79 5.94 3.06
N HIS A 93 -16.32 5.20 4.04
CA HIS A 93 -17.18 4.59 5.05
C HIS A 93 -17.41 5.56 6.21
N LYS A 94 -18.69 5.82 6.51
CA LYS A 94 -19.09 6.66 7.66
C LYS A 94 -18.59 6.07 8.98
N ILE A 95 -18.79 4.77 9.15
CA ILE A 95 -18.28 3.98 10.27
C ILE A 95 -17.16 3.10 9.74
N PRO A 96 -15.93 3.19 10.30
CA PRO A 96 -14.81 2.36 9.89
C PRO A 96 -15.14 0.88 10.03
N HIS A 97 -15.09 0.12 8.94
CA HIS A 97 -15.49 -1.30 8.93
C HIS A 97 -14.49 -2.22 9.65
N ARG A 98 -13.20 -1.87 9.72
CA ARG A 98 -12.13 -2.63 10.39
C ARG A 98 -12.10 -4.14 10.08
N GLY A 99 -12.55 -4.53 8.87
CA GLY A 99 -12.68 -5.92 8.45
C GLY A 99 -14.07 -6.53 8.65
N ASP A 100 -15.04 -5.79 9.17
CA ASP A 100 -16.43 -6.24 9.22
C ASP A 100 -17.07 -6.17 7.83
N GLU A 101 -17.43 -7.33 7.29
CA GLU A 101 -18.07 -7.45 5.97
C GLU A 101 -19.41 -6.71 5.89
N ARG A 102 -20.20 -6.73 6.96
CA ARG A 102 -21.52 -6.07 6.98
C ARG A 102 -21.36 -4.57 6.79
N LEU A 103 -20.44 -3.97 7.56
CA LEU A 103 -20.15 -2.54 7.45
C LEU A 103 -19.50 -2.17 6.13
N PHE A 104 -18.65 -3.08 5.59
CA PHE A 104 -17.96 -2.83 4.33
C PHE A 104 -18.90 -2.81 3.12
N TRP A 105 -19.84 -3.75 3.05
CA TRP A 105 -20.74 -3.90 1.91
C TRP A 105 -22.07 -3.17 2.07
N ASP A 106 -22.29 -2.47 3.17
CA ASP A 106 -23.51 -1.71 3.44
C ASP A 106 -23.49 -0.39 2.66
N PRO A 107 -24.37 -0.22 1.65
CA PRO A 107 -24.45 1.03 0.88
C PRO A 107 -24.81 2.24 1.75
N ASP A 108 -25.56 2.05 2.85
CA ASP A 108 -25.94 3.12 3.75
C ASP A 108 -24.79 3.60 4.63
N ASN A 109 -23.79 2.73 4.85
CA ASN A 109 -22.55 3.07 5.53
C ASN A 109 -21.52 3.74 4.61
N ILE A 110 -21.78 3.83 3.31
CA ILE A 110 -20.87 4.43 2.33
C ILE A 110 -21.44 5.75 1.85
N GLU A 111 -20.59 6.76 1.78
CA GLU A 111 -20.95 8.09 1.28
C GLU A 111 -19.93 8.59 0.25
N THR A 112 -20.39 9.51 -0.61
CA THR A 112 -19.53 10.19 -1.56
C THR A 112 -18.86 11.38 -0.90
N VAL A 113 -17.53 11.43 -0.96
CA VAL A 113 -16.74 12.58 -0.52
C VAL A 113 -15.78 13.02 -1.62
N SER A 114 -15.34 14.27 -1.57
CA SER A 114 -14.27 14.72 -2.47
C SER A 114 -12.91 14.17 -2.01
N LYS A 115 -12.03 13.91 -2.96
CA LYS A 115 -10.68 13.45 -2.65
C LYS A 115 -9.94 14.44 -1.73
N ALA A 116 -10.09 15.74 -1.96
CA ALA A 116 -9.47 16.76 -1.13
C ALA A 116 -9.94 16.67 0.33
N TYR A 117 -11.23 16.48 0.57
CA TYR A 117 -11.78 16.27 1.91
C TYR A 117 -11.25 15.00 2.56
N HIS A 118 -11.33 13.88 1.84
CA HIS A 118 -10.87 12.58 2.31
C HIS A 118 -9.39 12.58 2.73
N ASP A 119 -8.52 13.18 1.91
CA ASP A 119 -7.08 13.26 2.20
C ASP A 119 -6.79 14.22 3.37
N GLY A 120 -7.52 15.34 3.44
CA GLY A 120 -7.41 16.29 4.55
C GLY A 120 -7.86 15.70 5.89
N GLU A 121 -8.92 14.91 5.91
CA GLU A 121 -9.39 14.23 7.11
C GLU A 121 -8.41 13.17 7.61
N LYS A 122 -7.87 12.37 6.70
CA LYS A 122 -6.81 11.42 7.05
C LYS A 122 -5.60 12.10 7.69
N GLN A 123 -5.15 13.22 7.11
CA GLN A 123 -4.03 13.98 7.68
C GLN A 123 -4.35 14.52 9.08
N ARG A 124 -5.58 14.95 9.34
CA ARG A 124 -6.02 15.37 10.67
C ARG A 124 -5.98 14.24 11.67
N GLN A 125 -6.50 13.08 11.30
CA GLN A 125 -6.51 11.89 12.15
C GLN A 125 -5.08 11.40 12.46
N GLU A 126 -4.19 11.40 11.47
CA GLU A 126 -2.78 11.04 11.66
C GLU A 126 -2.04 12.01 12.59
N ARG A 127 -2.35 13.30 12.52
CA ARG A 127 -1.77 14.31 13.43
C ARG A 127 -2.27 14.17 14.86
N ALA A 128 -3.53 13.79 15.05
CA ALA A 128 -4.13 13.59 16.36
C ALA A 128 -3.59 12.35 17.10
N LEU A 129 -2.98 11.41 16.37
CA LEU A 129 -2.40 10.18 16.91
C LEU A 129 -0.90 10.31 17.24
N ARG A 130 -0.29 11.45 17.01
CA ARG A 130 1.12 11.77 17.33
C ARG A 130 1.23 12.49 18.65
#